data_4e4e3ebb4dce64b751bd6993cfa27a6a
#
_entry.id   4e4e3ebb4dce64b751bd6993cfa27a6a
#
_cell.length_a   1.000
_cell.length_b   1.000
_cell.length_c   1.000
_cell.angle_alpha   90.00
_cell.angle_beta   90.00
_cell.angle_gamma   90.00
#
_symmetry.space_group_name_H-M   'P 1'
#
loop_
_entity.id
_entity.type
_entity.pdbx_description
1 polymer ?
#
loop_
_entity_poly.entity_id
_entity_poly.type
_entity_poly.pdbx_seq_one_letter_code
_entity_poly.pdbx_strand_id
1 'polypeptide(L)'
;VVNVGHVGVGGNNPIRVQSMTTTDTEDVAATLAQCIKLAEAGCEIIRITAPNKAAAAALKKIHQEFRAAGFSQPLVADIHFLPQAAMEAIEHVEKVRINPGNYADKKKFAVREYTDSAYAEELDRLHEAFTPLVLRAKALGRALRIGTNHGSLSDRIMNRYGDTPLGMVESALEFVRIAESHGFKDLVLSMKSSNPKVMIEAYRLAAARMAESAMDYPLHLGVTEAGEGEDARIKSAIGIGSLLADGLGDTIRVSLTEDPWHEIPVCRELVARADRLAENGKNSSTHYSRDPADSFSYSRRPSTLVQFSNKCRAGSNELVRVVVRSTIGLKDWQAAAKEVLDAHNQQREARVEGLLVDLPSTESIKDLLSLRKALGQTVPALFVQTTIPLSDFPFIGEGSKIVVVKSFSAGDDIELKNWAHTCAKNQAILAADVEVVAATALAKTLATLPPENLIISTQKPTAGLHAIGTYREIIRILNESKIDAPV
;
A
#
# COMPACT_ATOMS: atom_id res chain seq x y z
N VAL A 1 9.23 5.91 -21.46
CA VAL A 1 8.97 4.52 -21.88
C VAL A 1 10.29 3.75 -21.92
N VAL A 2 10.30 2.57 -21.36
CA VAL A 2 11.44 1.62 -21.40
C VAL A 2 11.00 0.32 -22.06
N ASN A 3 11.77 -0.17 -23.02
CA ASN A 3 11.48 -1.44 -23.69
C ASN A 3 12.24 -2.58 -23.00
N VAL A 4 11.50 -3.60 -22.57
CA VAL A 4 12.07 -4.86 -22.09
C VAL A 4 11.85 -5.89 -23.17
N GLY A 5 12.83 -6.07 -24.05
CA GLY A 5 12.61 -6.76 -25.31
C GLY A 5 11.54 -6.04 -26.14
N HIS A 6 10.47 -6.76 -26.49
CA HIS A 6 9.32 -6.19 -27.22
C HIS A 6 8.22 -5.63 -26.31
N VAL A 7 8.36 -5.74 -24.99
CA VAL A 7 7.36 -5.28 -24.01
C VAL A 7 7.67 -3.86 -23.56
N GLY A 8 6.83 -2.90 -23.94
CA GLY A 8 6.93 -1.51 -23.48
C GLY A 8 6.45 -1.38 -22.03
N VAL A 9 7.20 -0.62 -21.22
CA VAL A 9 6.91 -0.31 -19.80
C VAL A 9 6.89 1.20 -19.62
N GLY A 10 5.87 1.72 -18.99
CA GLY A 10 5.69 3.16 -18.76
C GLY A 10 5.01 3.90 -19.93
N GLY A 11 4.77 5.18 -19.74
CA GLY A 11 4.04 6.02 -20.68
C GLY A 11 2.59 5.56 -20.85
N ASN A 12 2.16 5.40 -22.10
CA ASN A 12 0.81 4.94 -22.42
C ASN A 12 0.68 3.39 -22.51
N ASN A 13 1.72 2.66 -22.14
CA ASN A 13 1.63 1.20 -22.09
C ASN A 13 0.77 0.76 -20.90
N PRO A 14 0.05 -0.40 -21.02
CA PRO A 14 -0.67 -0.95 -19.89
C PRO A 14 0.29 -1.34 -18.76
N ILE A 15 -0.23 -1.37 -17.52
CA ILE A 15 0.52 -1.84 -16.36
C ILE A 15 0.87 -3.31 -16.55
N ARG A 16 2.16 -3.65 -16.56
CA ARG A 16 2.65 -4.99 -16.87
C ARG A 16 2.66 -5.90 -15.64
N VAL A 17 2.18 -7.12 -15.82
CA VAL A 17 2.21 -8.16 -14.80
C VAL A 17 3.51 -8.96 -14.89
N GLN A 18 4.21 -9.01 -13.77
CA GLN A 18 5.47 -9.73 -13.64
C GLN A 18 5.40 -10.74 -12.49
N SER A 19 6.03 -11.90 -12.67
CA SER A 19 6.31 -12.86 -11.60
C SER A 19 7.73 -13.42 -11.75
N MET A 20 8.13 -14.36 -10.85
CA MET A 20 9.46 -14.92 -10.88
C MET A 20 9.45 -16.42 -10.57
N THR A 21 10.46 -17.13 -11.09
CA THR A 21 10.72 -18.51 -10.75
C THR A 21 11.23 -18.67 -9.32
N THR A 22 10.99 -19.85 -8.75
CA THR A 22 11.44 -20.23 -7.40
C THR A 22 12.40 -21.40 -7.42
N THR A 23 12.68 -21.97 -8.62
CA THR A 23 13.62 -23.07 -8.81
C THR A 23 15.07 -22.63 -8.68
N ASP A 24 15.96 -23.55 -8.44
CA ASP A 24 17.39 -23.35 -8.64
C ASP A 24 17.64 -23.10 -10.14
N THR A 25 18.23 -21.97 -10.47
CA THR A 25 18.45 -21.55 -11.87
C THR A 25 19.50 -22.44 -12.59
N GLU A 26 20.38 -23.08 -11.86
CA GLU A 26 21.31 -24.05 -12.42
C GLU A 26 20.62 -25.35 -12.87
N ASP A 27 19.43 -25.65 -12.31
CA ASP A 27 18.50 -26.63 -12.87
C ASP A 27 17.70 -26.00 -14.02
N VAL A 28 18.29 -26.04 -15.21
CA VAL A 28 17.73 -25.48 -16.43
C VAL A 28 16.34 -26.05 -16.75
N ALA A 29 16.16 -27.36 -16.56
CA ALA A 29 14.91 -28.04 -16.92
C ALA A 29 13.77 -27.61 -16.00
N ALA A 30 13.98 -27.57 -14.69
CA ALA A 30 12.99 -27.13 -13.72
C ALA A 30 12.66 -25.63 -13.90
N THR A 31 13.67 -24.79 -14.12
CA THR A 31 13.47 -23.35 -14.33
C THR A 31 12.72 -23.06 -15.63
N LEU A 32 13.06 -23.76 -16.73
CA LEU A 32 12.34 -23.66 -17.99
C LEU A 32 10.87 -24.04 -17.84
N ALA A 33 10.58 -25.16 -17.16
CA ALA A 33 9.21 -25.60 -16.91
C ALA A 33 8.39 -24.54 -16.15
N GLN A 34 8.99 -23.88 -15.14
CA GLN A 34 8.33 -22.77 -14.44
C GLN A 34 8.14 -21.53 -15.32
N CYS A 35 9.12 -21.20 -16.18
CA CYS A 35 8.97 -20.08 -17.12
C CYS A 35 7.82 -20.31 -18.10
N ILE A 36 7.68 -21.54 -18.63
CA ILE A 36 6.58 -21.93 -19.51
C ILE A 36 5.24 -21.78 -18.78
N LYS A 37 5.13 -22.35 -17.59
CA LYS A 37 3.91 -22.28 -16.79
C LYS A 37 3.50 -20.85 -16.41
N LEU A 38 4.48 -19.99 -16.11
CA LEU A 38 4.23 -18.56 -15.89
C LEU A 38 3.74 -17.87 -17.16
N ALA A 39 4.33 -18.16 -18.32
CA ALA A 39 3.89 -17.59 -19.59
C ALA A 39 2.47 -18.02 -19.95
N GLU A 40 2.13 -19.30 -19.76
CA GLU A 40 0.78 -19.87 -19.97
C GLU A 40 -0.25 -19.25 -19.02
N ALA A 41 0.13 -18.95 -17.75
CA ALA A 41 -0.70 -18.23 -16.81
C ALA A 41 -0.91 -16.76 -17.19
N GLY A 42 -0.17 -16.26 -18.19
CA GLY A 42 -0.27 -14.91 -18.71
C GLY A 42 0.67 -13.90 -18.05
N CYS A 43 1.78 -14.35 -17.48
CA CYS A 43 2.86 -13.46 -17.05
C CYS A 43 3.47 -12.76 -18.27
N GLU A 44 3.62 -11.44 -18.21
CA GLU A 44 4.15 -10.67 -19.36
C GLU A 44 5.66 -10.49 -19.31
N ILE A 45 6.26 -10.51 -18.11
CA ILE A 45 7.72 -10.41 -17.90
C ILE A 45 8.10 -11.42 -16.82
N ILE A 46 9.02 -12.34 -17.12
CA ILE A 46 9.41 -13.42 -16.21
C ILE A 46 10.77 -13.13 -15.61
N ARG A 47 10.88 -13.16 -14.28
CA ARG A 47 12.12 -12.91 -13.56
C ARG A 47 12.71 -14.21 -13.03
N ILE A 48 14.02 -14.37 -13.19
CA ILE A 48 14.81 -15.54 -12.80
C ILE A 48 15.94 -15.05 -11.88
N THR A 49 16.12 -15.67 -10.73
CA THR A 49 17.21 -15.30 -9.80
C THR A 49 18.55 -15.86 -10.34
N ALA A 50 19.58 -15.04 -10.38
CA ALA A 50 20.94 -15.48 -10.75
C ALA A 50 21.94 -15.05 -9.65
N PRO A 51 22.09 -15.85 -8.57
CA PRO A 51 22.88 -15.47 -7.40
C PRO A 51 24.40 -15.53 -7.64
N ASN A 52 24.83 -16.26 -8.65
CA ASN A 52 26.23 -16.48 -8.99
C ASN A 52 26.45 -16.51 -10.51
N LYS A 53 27.70 -16.65 -10.94
CA LYS A 53 28.06 -16.68 -12.36
C LYS A 53 27.55 -17.94 -13.09
N ALA A 54 27.50 -19.11 -12.41
CA ALA A 54 27.01 -20.35 -13.01
C ALA A 54 25.51 -20.24 -13.32
N ALA A 55 24.70 -19.76 -12.38
CA ALA A 55 23.29 -19.47 -12.59
C ALA A 55 23.07 -18.43 -13.72
N ALA A 56 23.91 -17.38 -13.77
CA ALA A 56 23.84 -16.38 -14.83
C ALA A 56 24.14 -17.00 -16.22
N ALA A 57 25.13 -17.88 -16.31
CA ALA A 57 25.45 -18.59 -17.54
C ALA A 57 24.35 -19.60 -17.98
N ALA A 58 23.65 -20.21 -17.02
CA ALA A 58 22.52 -21.11 -17.28
C ALA A 58 21.36 -20.39 -17.99
N LEU A 59 21.22 -19.05 -17.80
CA LEU A 59 20.21 -18.25 -18.47
C LEU A 59 20.28 -18.33 -19.99
N LYS A 60 21.48 -18.53 -20.56
CA LYS A 60 21.64 -18.71 -22.00
C LYS A 60 20.80 -19.88 -22.52
N LYS A 61 20.94 -21.03 -21.88
CA LYS A 61 20.23 -22.25 -22.29
C LYS A 61 18.74 -22.11 -21.99
N ILE A 62 18.37 -21.60 -20.83
CA ILE A 62 16.97 -21.33 -20.45
C ILE A 62 16.31 -20.42 -21.50
N HIS A 63 16.94 -19.31 -21.87
CA HIS A 63 16.41 -18.40 -22.89
C HIS A 63 16.24 -19.08 -24.26
N GLN A 64 17.25 -19.82 -24.72
CA GLN A 64 17.20 -20.50 -25.99
C GLN A 64 16.08 -21.56 -26.06
N GLU A 65 15.96 -22.38 -25.02
CA GLU A 65 14.93 -23.43 -24.96
C GLU A 65 13.53 -22.83 -24.77
N PHE A 66 13.40 -21.73 -24.01
CA PHE A 66 12.14 -21.00 -23.86
C PHE A 66 11.66 -20.40 -25.20
N ARG A 67 12.57 -19.85 -26.00
CA ARG A 67 12.27 -19.37 -27.36
C ARG A 67 11.93 -20.53 -28.30
N ALA A 68 12.65 -21.64 -28.23
CA ALA A 68 12.39 -22.85 -29.04
C ALA A 68 11.00 -23.46 -28.69
N ALA A 69 10.56 -23.34 -27.45
CA ALA A 69 9.21 -23.74 -27.03
C ALA A 69 8.08 -22.77 -27.49
N GLY A 70 8.42 -21.70 -28.23
CA GLY A 70 7.46 -20.79 -28.85
C GLY A 70 7.04 -19.60 -27.96
N PHE A 71 7.67 -19.41 -26.83
CA PHE A 71 7.35 -18.31 -25.93
C PHE A 71 8.22 -17.08 -26.19
N SER A 72 7.61 -15.89 -26.17
CA SER A 72 8.28 -14.62 -26.47
C SER A 72 8.47 -13.69 -25.28
N GLN A 73 7.88 -13.99 -24.11
CA GLN A 73 7.96 -13.12 -22.93
C GLN A 73 9.42 -12.81 -22.58
N PRO A 74 9.76 -11.53 -22.29
CA PRO A 74 11.12 -11.18 -21.92
C PRO A 74 11.50 -11.78 -20.56
N LEU A 75 12.76 -12.23 -20.48
CA LEU A 75 13.36 -12.75 -19.28
C LEU A 75 14.16 -11.67 -18.56
N VAL A 76 14.13 -11.68 -17.24
CA VAL A 76 14.83 -10.73 -16.38
C VAL A 76 15.72 -11.49 -15.41
N ALA A 77 17.01 -11.21 -15.40
CA ALA A 77 17.92 -11.73 -14.39
C ALA A 77 17.86 -10.87 -13.12
N ASP A 78 17.69 -11.52 -11.97
CA ASP A 78 17.72 -10.88 -10.65
C ASP A 78 19.08 -11.13 -9.99
N ILE A 79 19.91 -10.11 -9.98
CA ILE A 79 21.29 -10.18 -9.46
C ILE A 79 21.31 -9.48 -8.09
N HIS A 80 21.70 -10.24 -7.06
CA HIS A 80 21.70 -9.71 -5.71
C HIS A 80 23.06 -9.12 -5.29
N PHE A 81 24.19 -9.79 -5.61
CA PHE A 81 25.47 -9.47 -4.94
C PHE A 81 26.67 -9.31 -5.88
N LEU A 82 26.67 -9.86 -7.08
CA LEU A 82 27.88 -10.02 -7.88
C LEU A 82 27.83 -9.27 -9.20
N PRO A 83 28.64 -8.19 -9.39
CA PRO A 83 28.73 -7.51 -10.68
C PRO A 83 29.09 -8.44 -11.85
N GLN A 84 29.94 -9.44 -11.63
CA GLN A 84 30.32 -10.41 -12.65
C GLN A 84 29.14 -11.28 -13.12
N ALA A 85 28.20 -11.63 -12.22
CA ALA A 85 26.98 -12.34 -12.59
C ALA A 85 26.04 -11.44 -13.41
N ALA A 86 26.00 -10.13 -13.11
CA ALA A 86 25.23 -9.16 -13.91
C ALA A 86 25.80 -9.03 -15.33
N MET A 87 27.12 -8.99 -15.47
CA MET A 87 27.81 -8.92 -16.76
C MET A 87 27.60 -10.18 -17.60
N GLU A 88 27.56 -11.35 -16.97
CA GLU A 88 27.21 -12.61 -17.68
C GLU A 88 25.74 -12.62 -18.09
N ALA A 89 24.84 -12.29 -17.15
CA ALA A 89 23.40 -12.36 -17.38
C ALA A 89 22.91 -11.41 -18.49
N ILE A 90 23.49 -10.20 -18.60
CA ILE A 90 23.05 -9.19 -19.59
C ILE A 90 23.22 -9.65 -21.04
N GLU A 91 24.12 -10.62 -21.28
CA GLU A 91 24.33 -11.23 -22.60
C GLU A 91 23.12 -12.08 -23.04
N HIS A 92 22.33 -12.58 -22.10
CA HIS A 92 21.37 -13.66 -22.32
C HIS A 92 19.91 -13.25 -22.12
N VAL A 93 19.64 -12.15 -21.41
CA VAL A 93 18.28 -11.73 -21.07
C VAL A 93 17.99 -10.29 -21.49
N GLU A 94 16.70 -9.91 -21.52
CA GLU A 94 16.26 -8.61 -21.99
C GLU A 94 16.40 -7.52 -20.92
N LYS A 95 16.49 -7.90 -19.64
CA LYS A 95 16.70 -6.95 -18.54
C LYS A 95 17.48 -7.58 -17.39
N VAL A 96 18.34 -6.80 -16.77
CA VAL A 96 19.02 -7.18 -15.52
C VAL A 96 18.56 -6.28 -14.36
N ARG A 97 18.20 -6.89 -13.23
CA ARG A 97 17.94 -6.18 -11.99
C ARG A 97 19.15 -6.26 -11.08
N ILE A 98 19.55 -5.13 -10.54
CA ILE A 98 20.55 -5.05 -9.49
C ILE A 98 19.96 -4.48 -8.22
N ASN A 99 20.55 -4.82 -7.07
CA ASN A 99 20.24 -4.21 -5.77
C ASN A 99 21.36 -3.23 -5.41
N PRO A 100 21.13 -1.92 -5.40
CA PRO A 100 22.14 -0.90 -5.09
C PRO A 100 22.96 -1.18 -3.84
N GLY A 101 22.31 -1.54 -2.74
CA GLY A 101 22.97 -1.75 -1.46
C GLY A 101 23.86 -2.99 -1.37
N ASN A 102 23.80 -3.89 -2.37
CA ASN A 102 24.57 -5.13 -2.38
C ASN A 102 25.45 -5.28 -3.62
N TYR A 103 25.25 -4.47 -4.65
CA TYR A 103 25.92 -4.63 -5.96
C TYR A 103 27.39 -4.25 -5.91
N ALA A 104 27.71 -3.08 -5.41
CA ALA A 104 29.08 -2.55 -5.33
C ALA A 104 29.47 -2.18 -3.89
N ASP A 105 28.51 -1.86 -3.06
CA ASP A 105 28.72 -1.51 -1.66
C ASP A 105 28.67 -2.78 -0.80
N LYS A 106 29.84 -3.19 -0.27
CA LYS A 106 29.86 -4.28 0.69
C LYS A 106 29.43 -3.74 2.05
N LYS A 107 28.31 -4.27 2.58
CA LYS A 107 27.97 -4.12 3.99
C LYS A 107 29.11 -4.70 4.83
N LYS A 108 29.86 -3.85 5.51
CA LYS A 108 30.91 -4.26 6.45
C LYS A 108 30.41 -4.29 7.88
N PHE A 109 29.14 -3.89 8.11
CA PHE A 109 28.54 -3.72 9.45
C PHE A 109 29.43 -2.92 10.41
N ALA A 110 30.32 -2.11 9.88
CA ALA A 110 31.19 -1.24 10.65
C ALA A 110 30.48 0.11 10.78
N VAL A 111 30.23 0.53 12.02
CA VAL A 111 29.82 1.91 12.31
C VAL A 111 30.99 2.81 11.92
N ARG A 112 30.98 3.32 10.69
CA ARG A 112 31.89 4.35 10.22
C ARG A 112 31.08 5.61 9.99
N GLU A 113 31.51 6.68 10.58
CA GLU A 113 31.07 8.00 10.17
C GLU A 113 31.72 8.31 8.81
N TYR A 114 30.87 8.55 7.80
CA TYR A 114 31.34 8.97 6.49
C TYR A 114 31.43 10.49 6.47
N THR A 115 32.62 11.02 6.33
CA THR A 115 32.82 12.44 5.96
C THR A 115 32.32 12.65 4.53
N ASP A 116 32.08 13.90 4.14
CA ASP A 116 31.69 14.20 2.74
C ASP A 116 32.72 13.75 1.72
N SER A 117 34.01 13.85 2.05
CA SER A 117 35.09 13.34 1.20
C SER A 117 35.07 11.82 1.08
N ALA A 118 34.92 11.09 2.19
CA ALA A 118 34.83 9.63 2.17
C ALA A 118 33.57 9.15 1.43
N TYR A 119 32.47 9.90 1.51
CA TYR A 119 31.25 9.61 0.76
C TYR A 119 31.45 9.79 -0.74
N ALA A 120 32.15 10.86 -1.16
CA ALA A 120 32.46 11.13 -2.56
C ALA A 120 33.39 10.04 -3.15
N GLU A 121 34.42 9.62 -2.43
CA GLU A 121 35.33 8.55 -2.85
C GLU A 121 34.58 7.22 -3.07
N GLU A 122 33.61 6.90 -2.22
CA GLU A 122 32.77 5.71 -2.40
C GLU A 122 31.80 5.86 -3.59
N LEU A 123 31.32 7.07 -3.91
CA LEU A 123 30.57 7.33 -5.14
C LEU A 123 31.41 7.12 -6.40
N ASP A 124 32.65 7.57 -6.40
CA ASP A 124 33.58 7.35 -7.52
C ASP A 124 33.84 5.85 -7.72
N ARG A 125 34.06 5.10 -6.63
CA ARG A 125 34.21 3.64 -6.68
C ARG A 125 32.95 2.96 -7.20
N LEU A 126 31.76 3.45 -6.81
CA LEU A 126 30.47 2.95 -7.30
C LEU A 126 30.33 3.22 -8.80
N HIS A 127 30.73 4.41 -9.25
CA HIS A 127 30.73 4.80 -10.65
C HIS A 127 31.60 3.85 -11.48
N GLU A 128 32.84 3.60 -11.05
CA GLU A 128 33.74 2.65 -11.72
C GLU A 128 33.15 1.23 -11.80
N ALA A 129 32.55 0.75 -10.71
CA ALA A 129 31.99 -0.61 -10.63
C ALA A 129 30.73 -0.81 -11.47
N PHE A 130 29.89 0.22 -11.61
CA PHE A 130 28.61 0.11 -12.33
C PHE A 130 28.72 0.47 -13.82
N THR A 131 29.63 1.33 -14.20
CA THR A 131 29.85 1.78 -15.59
C THR A 131 29.95 0.61 -16.61
N PRO A 132 30.70 -0.47 -16.37
CA PRO A 132 30.80 -1.57 -17.34
C PRO A 132 29.44 -2.19 -17.67
N LEU A 133 28.56 -2.38 -16.68
CA LEU A 133 27.21 -2.93 -16.90
C LEU A 133 26.34 -1.97 -17.70
N VAL A 134 26.38 -0.67 -17.37
CA VAL A 134 25.64 0.37 -18.09
C VAL A 134 26.03 0.43 -19.56
N LEU A 135 27.33 0.45 -19.86
CA LEU A 135 27.82 0.50 -21.24
C LEU A 135 27.47 -0.78 -22.00
N ARG A 136 27.54 -1.93 -21.34
CA ARG A 136 27.17 -3.19 -21.98
C ARG A 136 25.65 -3.28 -22.25
N ALA A 137 24.82 -2.88 -21.28
CA ALA A 137 23.37 -2.80 -21.46
C ALA A 137 23.01 -1.88 -22.64
N LYS A 138 23.63 -0.71 -22.71
CA LYS A 138 23.47 0.25 -23.81
C LYS A 138 23.85 -0.35 -25.17
N ALA A 139 24.98 -1.02 -25.24
CA ALA A 139 25.46 -1.65 -26.48
C ALA A 139 24.56 -2.78 -26.97
N LEU A 140 23.92 -3.51 -26.06
CA LEU A 140 23.02 -4.64 -26.37
C LEU A 140 21.54 -4.20 -26.49
N GLY A 141 21.18 -2.95 -26.23
CA GLY A 141 19.79 -2.49 -26.18
C GLY A 141 18.98 -3.19 -25.08
N ARG A 142 19.61 -3.45 -23.93
CA ARG A 142 18.97 -4.11 -22.77
C ARG A 142 18.59 -3.10 -21.71
N ALA A 143 17.49 -3.36 -20.99
CA ALA A 143 17.08 -2.53 -19.87
C ALA A 143 17.77 -2.94 -18.57
N LEU A 144 17.85 -1.99 -17.64
CA LEU A 144 18.28 -2.26 -16.27
C LEU A 144 17.15 -1.92 -15.30
N ARG A 145 17.05 -2.65 -14.18
CA ARG A 145 16.22 -2.26 -13.06
C ARG A 145 17.08 -1.99 -11.85
N ILE A 146 16.98 -0.78 -11.32
CA ILE A 146 17.58 -0.39 -10.05
C ILE A 146 16.56 -0.71 -8.96
N GLY A 147 16.83 -1.77 -8.21
CA GLY A 147 15.85 -2.34 -7.29
C GLY A 147 16.31 -2.28 -5.84
N THR A 148 15.94 -1.20 -5.14
CA THR A 148 16.24 -1.00 -3.72
C THR A 148 15.27 -1.78 -2.84
N ASN A 149 15.79 -2.39 -1.79
CA ASN A 149 15.01 -3.05 -0.76
C ASN A 149 15.31 -2.40 0.60
N HIS A 150 14.27 -2.10 1.38
CA HIS A 150 14.38 -1.73 2.79
C HIS A 150 15.14 -2.83 3.55
N GLY A 151 16.02 -2.47 4.48
CA GLY A 151 16.90 -3.40 5.18
C GLY A 151 18.13 -3.87 4.39
N SER A 152 18.26 -3.50 3.09
CA SER A 152 19.40 -3.87 2.24
C SER A 152 20.14 -2.65 1.70
N LEU A 153 20.13 -1.54 2.42
CA LEU A 153 20.88 -0.33 2.06
C LEU A 153 22.36 -0.50 2.39
N SER A 154 23.25 0.20 1.65
CA SER A 154 24.69 0.21 1.95
C SER A 154 24.97 0.96 3.26
N ASP A 155 26.12 0.64 3.90
CA ASP A 155 26.54 1.31 5.15
C ASP A 155 26.64 2.84 4.96
N ARG A 156 27.09 3.29 3.80
CA ARG A 156 27.19 4.70 3.43
C ARG A 156 25.82 5.40 3.41
N ILE A 157 24.83 4.78 2.80
CA ILE A 157 23.45 5.29 2.75
C ILE A 157 22.83 5.24 4.15
N MET A 158 23.01 4.12 4.87
CA MET A 158 22.53 3.97 6.24
C MET A 158 23.06 5.04 7.19
N ASN A 159 24.33 5.39 7.04
CA ASN A 159 24.98 6.42 7.85
C ASN A 159 24.43 7.82 7.56
N ARG A 160 24.23 8.17 6.27
CA ARG A 160 23.79 9.51 5.87
C ARG A 160 22.28 9.73 5.97
N TYR A 161 21.48 8.73 5.61
CA TYR A 161 20.01 8.85 5.45
C TYR A 161 19.23 7.91 6.35
N GLY A 162 19.89 6.95 7.02
CA GLY A 162 19.22 5.89 7.77
C GLY A 162 18.55 4.82 6.90
N ASP A 163 17.94 3.82 7.54
CA ASP A 163 17.08 2.84 6.87
C ASP A 163 15.67 3.43 6.72
N THR A 164 15.54 4.41 5.85
CA THR A 164 14.37 5.25 5.68
C THR A 164 13.91 5.25 4.22
N PRO A 165 12.67 5.68 3.92
CA PRO A 165 12.23 5.93 2.56
C PRO A 165 13.20 6.83 1.77
N LEU A 166 13.73 7.88 2.39
CA LEU A 166 14.72 8.77 1.76
C LEU A 166 16.01 8.03 1.42
N GLY A 167 16.53 7.20 2.33
CA GLY A 167 17.70 6.37 2.07
C GLY A 167 17.49 5.39 0.91
N MET A 168 16.30 4.80 0.80
CA MET A 168 15.93 3.95 -0.33
C MET A 168 15.97 4.72 -1.67
N VAL A 169 15.40 5.90 -1.68
CA VAL A 169 15.31 6.74 -2.89
C VAL A 169 16.69 7.22 -3.32
N GLU A 170 17.49 7.80 -2.44
CA GLU A 170 18.84 8.30 -2.76
C GLU A 170 19.75 7.16 -3.20
N SER A 171 19.66 5.99 -2.56
CA SER A 171 20.40 4.80 -2.99
C SER A 171 20.12 4.41 -4.45
N ALA A 172 18.88 4.56 -4.93
CA ALA A 172 18.55 4.28 -6.32
C ALA A 172 18.98 5.44 -7.25
N LEU A 173 18.74 6.69 -6.86
CA LEU A 173 19.02 7.86 -7.69
C LEU A 173 20.53 8.07 -7.94
N GLU A 174 21.40 7.65 -7.05
CA GLU A 174 22.86 7.63 -7.32
C GLU A 174 23.18 6.75 -8.52
N PHE A 175 22.63 5.55 -8.61
CA PHE A 175 22.80 4.67 -9.78
C PHE A 175 22.17 5.25 -11.05
N VAL A 176 21.03 5.92 -10.92
CA VAL A 176 20.40 6.61 -12.06
C VAL A 176 21.32 7.70 -12.60
N ARG A 177 21.88 8.56 -11.74
CA ARG A 177 22.79 9.64 -12.14
C ARG A 177 24.04 9.11 -12.85
N ILE A 178 24.58 7.97 -12.40
CA ILE A 178 25.69 7.28 -13.07
C ILE A 178 25.28 6.81 -14.47
N ALA A 179 24.12 6.16 -14.59
CA ALA A 179 23.62 5.69 -15.89
C ALA A 179 23.39 6.87 -16.86
N GLU A 180 22.77 7.97 -16.38
CA GLU A 180 22.54 9.18 -17.17
C GLU A 180 23.83 9.86 -17.63
N SER A 181 24.89 9.83 -16.82
CA SER A 181 26.21 10.37 -17.21
C SER A 181 26.79 9.65 -18.44
N HIS A 182 26.38 8.42 -18.69
CA HIS A 182 26.71 7.64 -19.90
C HIS A 182 25.61 7.72 -21.01
N GLY A 183 24.62 8.59 -20.82
CA GLY A 183 23.49 8.73 -21.75
C GLY A 183 22.64 7.46 -21.87
N PHE A 184 22.51 6.70 -20.76
CA PHE A 184 21.69 5.51 -20.69
C PHE A 184 20.42 5.79 -19.87
N LYS A 185 19.26 5.56 -20.49
CA LYS A 185 17.94 5.87 -19.90
C LYS A 185 16.98 4.67 -19.86
N ASP A 186 17.38 3.49 -20.31
CA ASP A 186 16.52 2.30 -20.26
C ASP A 186 16.51 1.70 -18.84
N LEU A 187 16.00 2.49 -17.91
CA LEU A 187 15.96 2.21 -16.47
C LEU A 187 14.52 2.04 -15.96
N VAL A 188 14.33 1.07 -15.08
CA VAL A 188 13.11 0.88 -14.27
C VAL A 188 13.52 0.93 -12.80
N LEU A 189 12.75 1.62 -11.96
CA LEU A 189 13.06 1.74 -10.54
C LEU A 189 12.11 0.90 -9.68
N SER A 190 12.58 0.42 -8.54
CA SER A 190 11.72 -0.21 -7.54
C SER A 190 12.20 0.03 -6.12
N MET A 191 11.24 0.35 -5.21
CA MET A 191 11.44 0.67 -3.79
C MET A 191 10.67 -0.31 -2.94
N LYS A 192 11.21 -1.52 -2.73
CA LYS A 192 10.48 -2.60 -2.08
C LYS A 192 10.70 -2.62 -0.57
N SER A 193 9.62 -2.90 0.17
CA SER A 193 9.65 -3.13 1.61
C SER A 193 8.63 -4.21 1.98
N SER A 194 8.85 -4.92 3.08
CA SER A 194 7.86 -5.79 3.72
C SER A 194 6.79 -5.00 4.48
N ASN A 195 7.09 -3.73 4.83
CA ASN A 195 6.13 -2.81 5.40
C ASN A 195 5.46 -1.98 4.29
N PRO A 196 4.15 -2.17 4.03
CA PRO A 196 3.45 -1.43 2.98
C PRO A 196 3.50 0.09 3.13
N LYS A 197 3.51 0.62 4.36
CA LYS A 197 3.59 2.07 4.61
C LYS A 197 4.92 2.65 4.15
N VAL A 198 6.03 2.00 4.53
CA VAL A 198 7.38 2.38 4.09
C VAL A 198 7.50 2.30 2.57
N MET A 199 6.94 1.25 1.97
CA MET A 199 6.91 1.08 0.52
C MET A 199 6.16 2.25 -0.16
N ILE A 200 4.94 2.54 0.26
CA ILE A 200 4.11 3.62 -0.31
C ILE A 200 4.83 4.96 -0.21
N GLU A 201 5.39 5.29 0.95
CA GLU A 201 6.13 6.52 1.18
C GLU A 201 7.37 6.60 0.27
N ALA A 202 8.14 5.52 0.17
CA ALA A 202 9.34 5.50 -0.68
C ALA A 202 9.03 5.71 -2.17
N TYR A 203 7.96 5.11 -2.70
CA TYR A 203 7.58 5.33 -4.11
C TYR A 203 7.03 6.74 -4.35
N ARG A 204 6.24 7.29 -3.45
CA ARG A 204 5.77 8.68 -3.54
C ARG A 204 6.93 9.66 -3.52
N LEU A 205 7.88 9.45 -2.61
CA LEU A 205 9.08 10.24 -2.50
C LEU A 205 9.97 10.10 -3.76
N ALA A 206 10.12 8.87 -4.28
CA ALA A 206 10.86 8.64 -5.53
C ALA A 206 10.24 9.41 -6.71
N ALA A 207 8.91 9.36 -6.85
CA ALA A 207 8.20 10.10 -7.89
C ALA A 207 8.41 11.62 -7.77
N ALA A 208 8.32 12.16 -6.53
CA ALA A 208 8.55 13.58 -6.27
C ALA A 208 9.99 14.01 -6.60
N ARG A 209 11.00 13.24 -6.14
CA ARG A 209 12.42 13.50 -6.42
C ARG A 209 12.76 13.39 -7.91
N MET A 210 12.18 12.42 -8.59
CA MET A 210 12.33 12.30 -10.04
C MET A 210 11.75 13.51 -10.76
N ALA A 211 10.56 13.98 -10.36
CA ALA A 211 9.93 15.17 -10.95
C ALA A 211 10.78 16.43 -10.74
N GLU A 212 11.37 16.63 -9.55
CA GLU A 212 12.30 17.75 -9.26
C GLU A 212 13.55 17.71 -10.15
N SER A 213 14.00 16.51 -10.54
CA SER A 213 15.19 16.29 -11.36
C SER A 213 14.91 16.13 -12.85
N ALA A 214 13.65 16.37 -13.29
CA ALA A 214 13.17 16.13 -14.65
C ALA A 214 13.39 14.67 -15.13
N MET A 215 13.28 13.72 -14.22
CA MET A 215 13.34 12.29 -14.47
C MET A 215 11.93 11.70 -14.52
N ASP A 216 11.69 10.72 -15.40
CA ASP A 216 10.38 10.09 -15.64
C ASP A 216 10.49 8.56 -15.77
N TYR A 217 11.35 7.93 -14.99
CA TYR A 217 11.60 6.49 -15.05
C TYR A 217 10.40 5.66 -14.57
N PRO A 218 10.04 4.60 -15.32
CA PRO A 218 8.98 3.69 -14.92
C PRO A 218 9.23 3.02 -13.57
N LEU A 219 8.15 2.78 -12.84
CA LEU A 219 8.17 2.20 -11.50
C LEU A 219 7.66 0.75 -11.52
N HIS A 220 8.44 -0.17 -10.92
CA HIS A 220 8.03 -1.55 -10.68
C HIS A 220 7.60 -1.71 -9.22
N LEU A 221 6.30 -1.93 -9.00
CA LEU A 221 5.73 -2.05 -7.65
C LEU A 221 5.79 -3.49 -7.13
N GLY A 222 5.96 -3.62 -5.82
CA GLY A 222 5.87 -4.92 -5.14
C GLY A 222 6.18 -4.83 -3.66
N VAL A 223 5.38 -5.52 -2.84
CA VAL A 223 5.68 -5.76 -1.43
C VAL A 223 6.58 -6.99 -1.35
N THR A 224 7.66 -6.95 -0.58
CA THR A 224 8.52 -8.11 -0.31
C THR A 224 8.05 -8.82 0.94
N GLU A 225 8.22 -10.16 0.98
CA GLU A 225 7.90 -10.95 2.17
C GLU A 225 6.47 -10.68 2.69
N ALA A 226 5.51 -10.65 1.77
CA ALA A 226 4.14 -10.31 2.12
C ALA A 226 3.48 -11.36 3.02
N GLY A 227 4.00 -12.60 3.05
CA GLY A 227 3.50 -13.70 3.87
C GLY A 227 2.71 -14.71 3.03
N GLU A 228 1.76 -15.37 3.68
CA GLU A 228 0.96 -16.46 3.12
C GLU A 228 -0.51 -16.08 2.91
N GLY A 229 -1.16 -16.80 2.01
CA GLY A 229 -2.59 -16.83 1.87
C GLY A 229 -3.23 -15.45 1.67
N GLU A 230 -4.27 -15.18 2.43
CA GLU A 230 -5.07 -13.95 2.33
C GLU A 230 -4.29 -12.71 2.81
N ASP A 231 -3.52 -12.84 3.89
CA ASP A 231 -2.71 -11.74 4.45
C ASP A 231 -1.71 -11.19 3.44
N ALA A 232 -1.05 -12.07 2.68
CA ALA A 232 -0.12 -11.66 1.62
C ALA A 232 -0.82 -10.90 0.50
N ARG A 233 -2.02 -11.33 0.13
CA ARG A 233 -2.87 -10.65 -0.86
C ARG A 233 -3.32 -9.28 -0.36
N ILE A 234 -3.75 -9.20 0.90
CA ILE A 234 -4.15 -7.92 1.53
C ILE A 234 -2.97 -6.95 1.61
N LYS A 235 -1.81 -7.38 2.10
CA LYS A 235 -0.60 -6.53 2.15
C LYS A 235 -0.21 -6.02 0.77
N SER A 236 -0.23 -6.90 -0.24
CA SER A 236 0.08 -6.53 -1.61
C SER A 236 -0.96 -5.56 -2.18
N ALA A 237 -2.24 -5.76 -1.89
CA ALA A 237 -3.32 -4.86 -2.29
C ALA A 237 -3.18 -3.48 -1.62
N ILE A 238 -2.79 -3.42 -0.35
CA ILE A 238 -2.52 -2.15 0.35
C ILE A 238 -1.35 -1.43 -0.31
N GLY A 239 -0.19 -2.09 -0.44
CA GLY A 239 1.03 -1.46 -0.95
C GLY A 239 0.91 -1.07 -2.44
N ILE A 240 0.58 -2.02 -3.30
CA ILE A 240 0.48 -1.82 -4.74
C ILE A 240 -0.77 -1.00 -5.09
N GLY A 241 -1.93 -1.38 -4.53
CA GLY A 241 -3.21 -0.73 -4.86
C GLY A 241 -3.26 0.74 -4.47
N SER A 242 -2.65 1.15 -3.35
CA SER A 242 -2.56 2.56 -2.96
C SER A 242 -1.76 3.38 -3.97
N LEU A 243 -0.65 2.85 -4.46
CA LEU A 243 0.18 3.54 -5.46
C LEU A 243 -0.49 3.59 -6.82
N LEU A 244 -1.12 2.51 -7.26
CA LEU A 244 -1.90 2.51 -8.50
C LEU A 244 -3.07 3.52 -8.44
N ALA A 245 -3.69 3.68 -7.27
CA ALA A 245 -4.72 4.69 -7.06
C ALA A 245 -4.17 6.13 -7.10
N ASP A 246 -2.89 6.33 -6.81
CA ASP A 246 -2.18 7.60 -6.98
C ASP A 246 -1.72 7.83 -8.45
N GLY A 247 -1.93 6.87 -9.35
CA GLY A 247 -1.42 6.91 -10.72
C GLY A 247 0.06 6.53 -10.83
N LEU A 248 0.63 5.89 -9.82
CA LEU A 248 2.03 5.44 -9.78
C LEU A 248 2.12 3.93 -10.01
N GLY A 249 2.98 3.53 -10.92
CA GLY A 249 3.29 2.12 -11.19
C GLY A 249 3.03 1.69 -12.63
N ASP A 250 4.07 1.12 -13.24
CA ASP A 250 4.08 0.72 -14.66
C ASP A 250 4.22 -0.80 -14.82
N THR A 251 4.72 -1.46 -13.80
CA THR A 251 4.77 -2.93 -13.71
C THR A 251 4.62 -3.35 -12.25
N ILE A 252 3.97 -4.47 -12.02
CA ILE A 252 3.69 -4.97 -10.67
C ILE A 252 4.07 -6.44 -10.51
N ARG A 253 4.41 -6.81 -9.26
CA ARG A 253 4.50 -8.19 -8.81
C ARG A 253 3.91 -8.32 -7.40
N VAL A 254 2.93 -9.18 -7.25
CA VAL A 254 2.50 -9.70 -5.94
C VAL A 254 3.47 -10.82 -5.54
N SER A 255 3.89 -10.85 -4.28
CA SER A 255 4.80 -11.89 -3.76
C SER A 255 4.04 -12.78 -2.80
N LEU A 256 3.84 -14.03 -3.18
CA LEU A 256 3.19 -15.06 -2.37
C LEU A 256 4.19 -16.17 -2.05
N THR A 257 3.95 -16.92 -0.97
CA THR A 257 4.69 -18.16 -0.65
C THR A 257 4.18 -19.36 -1.45
N GLU A 258 3.05 -19.19 -2.15
CA GLU A 258 2.46 -20.16 -3.06
C GLU A 258 3.27 -20.26 -4.38
N ASP A 259 2.90 -21.20 -5.23
CA ASP A 259 3.47 -21.33 -6.56
C ASP A 259 3.32 -20.02 -7.36
N PRO A 260 4.35 -19.57 -8.09
CA PRO A 260 4.41 -18.23 -8.65
C PRO A 260 3.32 -17.92 -9.69
N TRP A 261 2.69 -18.89 -10.33
CA TRP A 261 1.55 -18.66 -11.24
C TRP A 261 0.28 -18.21 -10.51
N HIS A 262 0.16 -18.45 -9.20
CA HIS A 262 -0.94 -17.91 -8.38
C HIS A 262 -0.83 -16.40 -8.12
N GLU A 263 0.34 -15.81 -8.33
CA GLU A 263 0.54 -14.36 -8.28
C GLU A 263 -0.19 -13.64 -9.43
N ILE A 264 -0.31 -14.28 -10.60
CA ILE A 264 -0.80 -13.65 -11.83
C ILE A 264 -2.27 -13.20 -11.75
N PRO A 265 -3.23 -14.05 -11.32
CA PRO A 265 -4.63 -13.63 -11.16
C PRO A 265 -4.77 -12.43 -10.21
N VAL A 266 -4.04 -12.43 -9.09
CA VAL A 266 -4.07 -11.33 -8.11
C VAL A 266 -3.53 -10.04 -8.71
N CYS A 267 -2.41 -10.11 -9.43
CA CYS A 267 -1.86 -8.96 -10.16
C CYS A 267 -2.88 -8.41 -11.18
N ARG A 268 -3.51 -9.27 -11.97
CA ARG A 268 -4.50 -8.87 -12.98
C ARG A 268 -5.73 -8.19 -12.37
N GLU A 269 -6.19 -8.68 -11.23
CA GLU A 269 -7.31 -8.05 -10.52
C GLU A 269 -6.94 -6.65 -10.02
N LEU A 270 -5.74 -6.45 -9.47
CA LEU A 270 -5.24 -5.14 -9.06
C LEU A 270 -5.13 -4.17 -10.24
N VAL A 271 -4.60 -4.61 -11.38
CA VAL A 271 -4.53 -3.81 -12.60
C VAL A 271 -5.93 -3.44 -13.10
N ALA A 272 -6.82 -4.42 -13.25
CA ALA A 272 -8.18 -4.18 -13.71
C ALA A 272 -8.96 -3.21 -12.80
N ARG A 273 -8.68 -3.25 -11.48
CA ARG A 273 -9.24 -2.27 -10.55
C ARG A 273 -8.69 -0.87 -10.79
N ALA A 274 -7.38 -0.73 -11.01
CA ALA A 274 -6.75 0.55 -11.31
C ALA A 274 -7.30 1.15 -12.61
N ASP A 275 -7.43 0.35 -13.66
CA ASP A 275 -7.99 0.78 -14.95
C ASP A 275 -9.44 1.29 -14.79
N ARG A 276 -10.28 0.54 -14.06
CA ARG A 276 -11.67 1.00 -13.74
C ARG A 276 -11.68 2.33 -12.98
N LEU A 277 -10.76 2.53 -12.04
CA LEU A 277 -10.67 3.81 -11.30
C LEU A 277 -10.25 4.95 -12.22
N ALA A 278 -9.30 4.72 -13.12
CA ALA A 278 -8.85 5.72 -14.09
C ALA A 278 -9.97 6.09 -15.08
N GLU A 279 -10.75 5.12 -15.56
CA GLU A 279 -11.91 5.35 -16.43
C GLU A 279 -13.02 6.14 -15.72
N ASN A 280 -13.36 5.76 -14.49
CA ASN A 280 -14.35 6.46 -13.67
C ASN A 280 -13.93 7.92 -13.41
N GLY A 281 -12.65 8.16 -13.15
CA GLY A 281 -12.10 9.51 -12.96
C GLY A 281 -12.22 10.38 -14.20
N LYS A 282 -12.05 9.83 -15.40
CA LYS A 282 -12.24 10.57 -16.67
C LYS A 282 -13.69 10.98 -16.90
N ASN A 283 -14.64 10.18 -16.42
CA ASN A 283 -16.07 10.40 -16.60
C ASN A 283 -16.69 11.27 -15.48
N SER A 284 -15.93 11.64 -14.45
CA SER A 284 -16.41 12.48 -13.36
C SER A 284 -16.41 13.96 -13.79
N SER A 285 -17.56 14.61 -13.67
CA SER A 285 -17.69 16.07 -13.85
C SER A 285 -17.20 16.86 -12.62
N THR A 286 -16.83 16.18 -11.54
CA THR A 286 -16.43 16.79 -10.28
C THR A 286 -14.90 16.89 -10.23
N HIS A 287 -14.40 18.11 -10.28
CA HIS A 287 -12.98 18.41 -10.07
C HIS A 287 -12.71 18.52 -8.58
N TYR A 288 -12.04 17.52 -8.00
CA TYR A 288 -11.53 17.63 -6.63
C TYR A 288 -10.19 18.38 -6.66
N SER A 289 -9.94 19.17 -5.63
CA SER A 289 -8.67 19.86 -5.49
C SER A 289 -7.52 18.82 -5.37
N ARG A 290 -6.35 19.19 -5.92
CA ARG A 290 -5.15 18.34 -5.79
C ARG A 290 -4.86 18.11 -4.30
N ASP A 291 -4.61 16.86 -3.91
CA ASP A 291 -4.19 16.52 -2.56
C ASP A 291 -2.93 17.32 -2.19
N PRO A 292 -2.98 18.20 -1.19
CA PRO A 292 -1.84 19.00 -0.78
C PRO A 292 -0.83 18.20 0.05
N ALA A 293 -1.00 16.88 0.19
CA ALA A 293 -0.10 16.06 1.00
C ALA A 293 1.32 16.18 0.46
N ASP A 294 2.20 16.71 1.29
CA ASP A 294 3.64 16.74 1.02
C ASP A 294 4.22 15.33 1.13
N SER A 295 4.73 14.81 0.00
CA SER A 295 5.34 13.49 -0.05
C SER A 295 6.65 13.38 0.74
N PHE A 296 7.23 14.50 1.16
CA PHE A 296 8.50 14.58 1.88
C PHE A 296 8.33 14.72 3.39
N SER A 297 7.18 15.21 3.86
CA SER A 297 6.90 15.44 5.27
C SER A 297 5.55 14.87 5.65
N TYR A 298 5.49 13.54 5.85
CA TYR A 298 4.28 12.94 6.42
C TYR A 298 4.17 13.31 7.90
N SER A 299 3.09 14.02 8.24
CA SER A 299 2.65 14.17 9.62
C SER A 299 1.25 13.59 9.79
N ARG A 300 1.06 12.80 10.85
CA ARG A 300 -0.27 12.33 11.19
C ARG A 300 -1.14 13.53 11.52
N ARG A 301 -2.35 13.59 10.93
CA ARG A 301 -3.33 14.63 11.26
C ARG A 301 -3.61 14.63 12.77
N PRO A 302 -3.48 15.77 13.47
CA PRO A 302 -3.94 15.87 14.84
C PRO A 302 -5.46 15.64 14.89
N SER A 303 -5.91 14.88 15.87
CA SER A 303 -7.33 14.66 16.12
C SER A 303 -7.59 14.52 17.61
N THR A 304 -8.79 14.86 18.04
CA THR A 304 -9.19 14.74 19.43
C THR A 304 -9.28 13.28 19.86
N LEU A 305 -8.96 13.03 21.13
CA LEU A 305 -9.06 11.71 21.72
C LEU A 305 -10.52 11.38 22.03
N VAL A 306 -11.03 10.31 21.44
CA VAL A 306 -12.35 9.73 21.72
C VAL A 306 -12.18 8.47 22.56
N GLN A 307 -12.88 8.39 23.68
CA GLN A 307 -12.72 7.32 24.65
C GLN A 307 -13.90 6.32 24.61
N PHE A 308 -13.62 5.08 24.23
CA PHE A 308 -14.58 3.96 24.28
C PHE A 308 -14.57 3.27 25.65
N SER A 309 -13.39 3.11 26.25
CA SER A 309 -13.21 2.58 27.61
C SER A 309 -11.90 3.10 28.18
N ASN A 310 -11.60 2.74 29.44
CA ASN A 310 -10.32 3.12 30.08
C ASN A 310 -9.08 2.59 29.33
N LYS A 311 -9.24 1.54 28.51
CA LYS A 311 -8.15 0.88 27.76
C LYS A 311 -8.30 0.98 26.24
N CYS A 312 -9.41 1.50 25.74
CA CYS A 312 -9.68 1.62 24.31
C CYS A 312 -10.07 3.06 23.95
N ARG A 313 -9.25 3.70 23.14
CA ARG A 313 -9.38 5.09 22.73
C ARG A 313 -9.02 5.20 21.24
N ALA A 314 -9.60 6.14 20.52
CA ALA A 314 -9.28 6.46 19.13
C ALA A 314 -8.91 7.94 18.98
N GLY A 315 -8.22 8.30 17.91
CA GLY A 315 -7.75 9.67 17.68
C GLY A 315 -6.40 9.96 18.32
N SER A 316 -5.93 11.20 18.23
CA SER A 316 -4.61 11.63 18.69
C SER A 316 -3.50 10.68 18.21
N ASN A 317 -2.63 10.23 19.08
CA ASN A 317 -1.54 9.27 18.79
C ASN A 317 -1.92 7.80 19.03
N GLU A 318 -3.19 7.54 19.27
CA GLU A 318 -3.65 6.16 19.49
C GLU A 318 -3.52 5.31 18.22
N LEU A 319 -3.40 4.01 18.42
CA LEU A 319 -3.41 3.05 17.32
C LEU A 319 -4.79 2.98 16.64
N VAL A 320 -4.82 2.52 15.40
CA VAL A 320 -6.07 2.23 14.69
C VAL A 320 -6.86 1.18 15.46
N ARG A 321 -8.18 1.34 15.52
CA ARG A 321 -9.08 0.40 16.21
C ARG A 321 -9.77 -0.54 15.24
N VAL A 322 -9.95 -1.78 15.67
CA VAL A 322 -10.58 -2.83 14.87
C VAL A 322 -12.07 -2.89 15.20
N VAL A 323 -12.89 -2.49 14.24
CA VAL A 323 -14.36 -2.57 14.31
C VAL A 323 -14.83 -3.54 13.23
N VAL A 324 -15.55 -4.58 13.61
CA VAL A 324 -16.11 -5.56 12.69
C VAL A 324 -17.61 -5.33 12.50
N ARG A 325 -18.12 -5.58 11.29
CA ARG A 325 -19.55 -5.56 11.05
C ARG A 325 -20.10 -6.98 11.25
N SER A 326 -21.14 -7.11 12.08
CA SER A 326 -21.85 -8.40 12.20
C SER A 326 -22.62 -8.70 10.91
N THR A 327 -22.51 -9.94 10.45
CA THR A 327 -23.38 -10.48 9.39
C THR A 327 -24.65 -11.12 9.98
N ILE A 328 -24.68 -11.30 11.30
CA ILE A 328 -25.80 -11.87 12.06
C ILE A 328 -26.69 -10.72 12.53
N GLY A 329 -27.97 -10.78 12.20
CA GLY A 329 -28.94 -9.76 12.60
C GLY A 329 -29.21 -9.76 14.11
N LEU A 330 -29.67 -8.62 14.66
CA LEU A 330 -29.94 -8.44 16.10
C LEU A 330 -30.91 -9.46 16.70
N LYS A 331 -31.79 -10.05 15.93
CA LYS A 331 -32.72 -11.10 16.40
C LYS A 331 -31.99 -12.32 16.98
N ASP A 332 -30.80 -12.63 16.45
CA ASP A 332 -29.93 -13.69 16.96
C ASP A 332 -28.71 -13.10 17.65
N TRP A 333 -28.95 -12.20 18.60
CA TRP A 333 -27.89 -11.48 19.31
C TRP A 333 -26.93 -12.40 20.08
N GLN A 334 -27.38 -13.59 20.50
CA GLN A 334 -26.55 -14.58 21.18
C GLN A 334 -25.46 -15.11 20.24
N ALA A 335 -25.84 -15.46 18.99
CA ALA A 335 -24.89 -15.91 17.98
C ALA A 335 -23.93 -14.81 17.58
N ALA A 336 -24.40 -13.58 17.40
CA ALA A 336 -23.55 -12.41 17.10
C ALA A 336 -22.57 -12.12 18.23
N ALA A 337 -23.00 -12.17 19.50
CA ALA A 337 -22.11 -11.98 20.65
C ALA A 337 -21.04 -13.07 20.71
N LYS A 338 -21.43 -14.34 20.51
CA LYS A 338 -20.51 -15.49 20.55
C LYS A 338 -19.44 -15.37 19.48
N GLU A 339 -19.84 -15.14 18.21
CA GLU A 339 -18.91 -14.98 17.09
C GLU A 339 -17.82 -13.95 17.38
N VAL A 340 -18.23 -12.77 17.84
CA VAL A 340 -17.32 -11.66 18.10
C VAL A 340 -16.43 -11.90 19.31
N LEU A 341 -16.96 -12.48 20.38
CA LEU A 341 -16.17 -12.82 21.56
C LEU A 341 -15.16 -13.94 21.28
N ASP A 342 -15.54 -14.93 20.47
CA ASP A 342 -14.64 -15.99 20.03
C ASP A 342 -13.52 -15.41 19.16
N ALA A 343 -13.83 -14.55 18.19
CA ALA A 343 -12.86 -13.85 17.37
C ALA A 343 -11.90 -12.97 18.22
N HIS A 344 -12.44 -12.21 19.17
CA HIS A 344 -11.65 -11.40 20.11
C HIS A 344 -10.66 -12.24 20.90
N ASN A 345 -11.06 -13.41 21.38
CA ASN A 345 -10.23 -14.29 22.21
C ASN A 345 -9.16 -15.05 21.41
N GLN A 346 -9.44 -15.38 20.15
CA GLN A 346 -8.52 -16.08 19.26
C GLN A 346 -7.39 -15.16 18.75
N GLN A 347 -7.67 -13.88 18.57
CA GLN A 347 -6.70 -12.91 18.02
C GLN A 347 -5.93 -12.21 19.16
N ARG A 348 -4.66 -12.61 19.36
CA ARG A 348 -3.83 -12.03 20.44
C ARG A 348 -3.31 -10.63 20.09
N GLU A 349 -2.99 -10.37 18.81
CA GLU A 349 -2.33 -9.15 18.35
C GLU A 349 -3.31 -8.10 17.81
N ALA A 350 -4.42 -8.51 17.20
CA ALA A 350 -5.43 -7.63 16.60
C ALA A 350 -6.83 -7.97 17.14
N ARG A 351 -7.07 -7.66 18.41
CA ARG A 351 -8.35 -7.92 19.07
C ARG A 351 -9.48 -7.08 18.49
N VAL A 352 -10.67 -7.66 18.39
CA VAL A 352 -11.87 -6.90 18.05
C VAL A 352 -12.20 -5.92 19.19
N GLU A 353 -12.27 -4.63 18.86
CA GLU A 353 -12.49 -3.55 19.84
C GLU A 353 -13.86 -2.89 19.68
N GLY A 354 -14.52 -3.13 18.55
CA GLY A 354 -15.88 -2.66 18.29
C GLY A 354 -16.67 -3.61 17.40
N LEU A 355 -17.99 -3.63 17.60
CA LEU A 355 -18.94 -4.34 16.77
C LEU A 355 -19.94 -3.36 16.16
N LEU A 356 -20.11 -3.39 14.83
CA LEU A 356 -21.12 -2.62 14.11
C LEU A 356 -22.32 -3.50 13.79
N VAL A 357 -23.50 -3.05 14.22
CA VAL A 357 -24.79 -3.71 13.96
C VAL A 357 -25.80 -2.70 13.43
N ASP A 358 -26.80 -3.22 12.71
CA ASP A 358 -27.93 -2.42 12.21
C ASP A 358 -29.11 -2.48 13.20
N LEU A 359 -29.64 -1.32 13.57
CA LEU A 359 -30.89 -1.17 14.34
C LEU A 359 -31.99 -0.61 13.41
N PRO A 360 -32.73 -1.48 12.71
CA PRO A 360 -33.68 -1.04 11.68
C PRO A 360 -34.99 -0.51 12.24
N SER A 361 -35.40 -0.94 13.45
CA SER A 361 -36.67 -0.56 14.08
C SER A 361 -36.58 -0.59 15.60
N THR A 362 -37.58 0.01 16.25
CA THR A 362 -37.73 0.01 17.72
C THR A 362 -37.97 -1.38 18.31
N GLU A 363 -38.49 -2.31 17.54
CA GLU A 363 -38.74 -3.70 17.98
C GLU A 363 -37.47 -4.43 18.37
N SER A 364 -36.33 -4.11 17.70
CA SER A 364 -35.02 -4.72 17.95
C SER A 364 -34.25 -4.10 19.11
N ILE A 365 -34.80 -3.11 19.81
CA ILE A 365 -34.12 -2.43 20.92
C ILE A 365 -33.78 -3.39 22.06
N LYS A 366 -34.68 -4.31 22.40
CA LYS A 366 -34.45 -5.30 23.47
C LYS A 366 -33.27 -6.20 23.15
N ASP A 367 -33.15 -6.61 21.92
CA ASP A 367 -32.06 -7.47 21.43
C ASP A 367 -30.73 -6.70 21.42
N LEU A 368 -30.75 -5.44 20.98
CA LEU A 368 -29.58 -4.54 21.04
C LEU A 368 -29.06 -4.39 22.48
N LEU A 369 -29.95 -4.14 23.45
CA LEU A 369 -29.56 -3.99 24.85
C LEU A 369 -28.99 -5.29 25.43
N SER A 370 -29.55 -6.44 25.03
CA SER A 370 -29.05 -7.76 25.41
C SER A 370 -27.67 -8.03 24.84
N LEU A 371 -27.46 -7.73 23.55
CA LEU A 371 -26.15 -7.80 22.89
C LEU A 371 -25.11 -6.92 23.58
N ARG A 372 -25.48 -5.64 23.83
CA ARG A 372 -24.63 -4.67 24.53
C ARG A 372 -24.15 -5.19 25.89
N LYS A 373 -25.04 -5.76 26.67
CA LYS A 373 -24.73 -6.35 27.97
C LYS A 373 -23.83 -7.57 27.83
N ALA A 374 -24.07 -8.44 26.84
CA ALA A 374 -23.27 -9.63 26.60
C ALA A 374 -21.82 -9.30 26.18
N LEU A 375 -21.60 -8.29 25.36
CA LEU A 375 -20.27 -7.82 24.97
C LEU A 375 -19.48 -7.22 26.15
N GLY A 376 -20.15 -6.55 27.07
CA GLY A 376 -19.59 -5.95 28.29
C GLY A 376 -18.41 -5.01 27.97
N GLN A 377 -17.31 -5.18 28.69
CA GLN A 377 -16.06 -4.43 28.46
C GLN A 377 -15.04 -5.19 27.60
N THR A 378 -15.35 -6.44 27.21
CA THR A 378 -14.48 -7.26 26.36
C THR A 378 -14.40 -6.68 24.96
N VAL A 379 -15.58 -6.29 24.41
CA VAL A 379 -15.68 -5.48 23.18
C VAL A 379 -16.19 -4.11 23.59
N PRO A 380 -15.31 -3.12 23.81
CA PRO A 380 -15.65 -1.89 24.54
C PRO A 380 -16.57 -0.94 23.78
N ALA A 381 -16.75 -1.08 22.46
CA ALA A 381 -17.57 -0.22 21.64
C ALA A 381 -18.62 -1.00 20.84
N LEU A 382 -19.89 -0.58 20.92
CA LEU A 382 -20.98 -1.09 20.09
C LEU A 382 -21.43 0.03 19.16
N PHE A 383 -21.07 -0.11 17.88
CA PHE A 383 -21.48 0.78 16.79
C PHE A 383 -22.89 0.38 16.36
N VAL A 384 -23.83 1.30 16.38
CA VAL A 384 -25.23 1.06 16.07
C VAL A 384 -25.62 1.96 14.91
N GLN A 385 -25.73 1.35 13.73
CA GLN A 385 -26.26 2.05 12.56
C GLN A 385 -27.78 2.08 12.63
N THR A 386 -28.37 3.27 12.55
CA THR A 386 -29.80 3.41 12.78
C THR A 386 -30.47 4.46 11.89
N THR A 387 -31.73 4.20 11.58
CA THR A 387 -32.67 5.13 10.94
C THR A 387 -33.81 5.55 11.86
N ILE A 388 -33.88 4.99 13.09
CA ILE A 388 -34.96 5.34 14.00
C ILE A 388 -34.80 6.79 14.50
N PRO A 389 -35.93 7.45 14.89
CA PRO A 389 -35.89 8.79 15.44
C PRO A 389 -35.07 8.89 16.73
N LEU A 390 -34.48 10.05 16.97
CA LEU A 390 -33.67 10.33 18.18
C LEU A 390 -34.42 10.06 19.46
N SER A 391 -35.74 10.39 19.52
CA SER A 391 -36.63 10.16 20.66
C SER A 391 -36.72 8.69 21.07
N ASP A 392 -36.56 7.79 20.16
CA ASP A 392 -36.79 6.34 20.32
C ASP A 392 -35.47 5.59 20.52
N PHE A 393 -34.31 6.26 20.37
CA PHE A 393 -33.01 5.60 20.44
C PHE A 393 -32.64 5.20 21.88
N PRO A 394 -32.23 3.94 22.13
CA PRO A 394 -31.99 3.42 23.48
C PRO A 394 -30.61 3.77 24.00
N PHE A 395 -30.44 4.94 24.58
CA PHE A 395 -29.18 5.32 25.24
C PHE A 395 -28.97 4.64 26.61
N ILE A 396 -30.00 4.09 27.21
CA ILE A 396 -29.99 3.48 28.55
C ILE A 396 -29.54 2.01 28.45
N GLY A 397 -28.77 1.57 29.42
CA GLY A 397 -28.35 0.18 29.57
C GLY A 397 -26.88 0.02 29.96
N GLU A 398 -26.52 -1.17 30.42
CA GLU A 398 -25.17 -1.56 30.84
C GLU A 398 -24.41 -2.23 29.65
N GLY A 399 -23.08 -2.18 29.68
CA GLY A 399 -22.21 -2.88 28.73
C GLY A 399 -21.30 -1.97 27.91
N SER A 400 -21.04 -2.37 26.67
CA SER A 400 -20.19 -1.63 25.73
C SER A 400 -20.66 -0.19 25.52
N LYS A 401 -19.73 0.74 25.32
CA LYS A 401 -20.09 2.13 25.02
C LYS A 401 -20.80 2.20 23.67
N ILE A 402 -21.92 2.89 23.60
CA ILE A 402 -22.67 3.07 22.36
C ILE A 402 -22.00 4.12 21.49
N VAL A 403 -21.79 3.75 20.21
CA VAL A 403 -21.42 4.66 19.13
C VAL A 403 -22.56 4.67 18.13
N VAL A 404 -23.28 5.75 18.06
CA VAL A 404 -24.41 5.89 17.12
C VAL A 404 -23.87 6.24 15.74
N VAL A 405 -24.13 5.41 14.76
CA VAL A 405 -23.79 5.67 13.36
C VAL A 405 -25.03 6.18 12.65
N LYS A 406 -25.00 7.44 12.27
CA LYS A 406 -26.14 8.13 11.64
C LYS A 406 -25.66 8.90 10.42
N SER A 407 -26.34 8.67 9.29
CA SER A 407 -26.05 9.40 8.05
C SER A 407 -26.74 10.75 8.04
N PHE A 408 -26.02 11.77 7.56
CA PHE A 408 -26.50 13.14 7.42
C PHE A 408 -26.25 13.66 6.01
N SER A 409 -27.22 14.40 5.51
CA SER A 409 -27.20 15.05 4.21
C SER A 409 -26.94 16.56 4.33
N ALA A 410 -26.68 17.23 3.23
CA ALA A 410 -26.61 18.69 3.23
C ALA A 410 -27.95 19.31 3.69
N GLY A 411 -27.88 20.18 4.69
CA GLY A 411 -29.06 20.82 5.30
C GLY A 411 -29.55 20.18 6.61
N ASP A 412 -28.98 19.06 7.06
CA ASP A 412 -29.36 18.39 8.31
C ASP A 412 -28.68 19.00 9.55
N ASP A 413 -28.33 20.29 9.52
CA ASP A 413 -27.63 20.99 10.59
C ASP A 413 -28.30 20.87 11.94
N ILE A 414 -29.62 21.01 11.99
CA ILE A 414 -30.40 20.95 13.25
C ILE A 414 -30.40 19.51 13.76
N GLU A 415 -30.65 18.53 12.87
CA GLU A 415 -30.68 17.12 13.24
C GLU A 415 -29.33 16.66 13.77
N LEU A 416 -28.23 17.01 13.07
CA LEU A 416 -26.85 16.71 13.46
C LEU A 416 -26.53 17.26 14.87
N LYS A 417 -26.89 18.53 15.16
CA LYS A 417 -26.70 19.14 16.46
C LYS A 417 -27.48 18.40 17.55
N ASN A 418 -28.72 18.06 17.28
CA ASN A 418 -29.58 17.36 18.25
C ASN A 418 -29.02 15.96 18.57
N TRP A 419 -28.59 15.20 17.56
CA TRP A 419 -27.95 13.90 17.78
C TRP A 419 -26.65 14.03 18.56
N ALA A 420 -25.76 14.94 18.19
CA ALA A 420 -24.49 15.14 18.87
C ALA A 420 -24.69 15.52 20.34
N HIS A 421 -25.60 16.46 20.62
CA HIS A 421 -25.90 16.91 21.99
C HIS A 421 -26.50 15.80 22.86
N THR A 422 -27.43 15.04 22.28
CA THR A 422 -28.06 13.93 22.99
C THR A 422 -27.08 12.78 23.23
N CYS A 423 -26.24 12.44 22.26
CA CYS A 423 -25.17 11.46 22.45
C CYS A 423 -24.23 11.89 23.60
N ALA A 424 -23.74 13.12 23.57
CA ALA A 424 -22.86 13.64 24.63
C ALA A 424 -23.53 13.60 26.01
N LYS A 425 -24.79 14.03 26.14
CA LYS A 425 -25.58 13.99 27.39
C LYS A 425 -25.71 12.57 27.94
N ASN A 426 -25.83 11.57 27.07
CA ASN A 426 -25.98 10.15 27.41
C ASN A 426 -24.68 9.37 27.42
N GLN A 427 -23.53 10.06 27.44
CA GLN A 427 -22.19 9.44 27.41
C GLN A 427 -21.97 8.50 26.22
N ALA A 428 -22.70 8.70 25.13
CA ALA A 428 -22.53 8.02 23.86
C ALA A 428 -21.61 8.83 22.93
N ILE A 429 -21.19 8.22 21.83
CA ILE A 429 -20.40 8.86 20.77
C ILE A 429 -21.28 8.91 19.52
N LEU A 430 -21.24 10.02 18.80
CA LEU A 430 -21.84 10.12 17.47
C LEU A 430 -20.78 9.82 16.41
N ALA A 431 -20.99 8.82 15.57
CA ALA A 431 -20.29 8.65 14.32
C ALA A 431 -21.14 9.25 13.19
N ALA A 432 -20.86 10.49 12.85
CA ALA A 432 -21.56 11.18 11.79
C ALA A 432 -21.09 10.65 10.43
N ASP A 433 -21.95 9.87 9.77
CA ASP A 433 -21.69 9.33 8.44
C ASP A 433 -22.10 10.36 7.38
N VAL A 434 -21.12 10.89 6.66
CA VAL A 434 -21.29 11.98 5.70
C VAL A 434 -20.57 11.70 4.38
N GLU A 435 -21.23 11.97 3.28
CA GLU A 435 -20.56 12.04 1.97
C GLU A 435 -19.81 13.38 1.83
N VAL A 436 -18.87 13.50 0.89
CA VAL A 436 -18.05 14.70 0.68
C VAL A 436 -18.88 15.99 0.56
N VAL A 437 -19.99 15.95 -0.20
CA VAL A 437 -20.87 17.09 -0.40
C VAL A 437 -21.53 17.50 0.93
N ALA A 438 -22.01 16.53 1.69
CA ALA A 438 -22.62 16.76 3.00
C ALA A 438 -21.58 17.27 4.01
N ALA A 439 -20.37 16.70 4.03
CA ALA A 439 -19.29 17.16 4.88
C ALA A 439 -18.94 18.65 4.63
N THR A 440 -18.89 19.06 3.35
CA THR A 440 -18.66 20.46 2.97
C THR A 440 -19.77 21.36 3.47
N ALA A 441 -21.03 20.97 3.26
CA ALA A 441 -22.20 21.76 3.66
C ALA A 441 -22.30 21.88 5.20
N LEU A 442 -22.05 20.79 5.91
CA LEU A 442 -22.17 20.71 7.37
C LEU A 442 -20.90 21.14 8.13
N ALA A 443 -19.81 21.51 7.43
CA ALA A 443 -18.53 21.80 8.06
C ALA A 443 -18.61 22.83 9.20
N LYS A 444 -19.37 23.91 9.00
CA LYS A 444 -19.58 24.94 10.05
C LYS A 444 -20.27 24.37 11.28
N THR A 445 -21.24 23.49 11.09
CA THR A 445 -21.95 22.84 12.19
C THR A 445 -21.05 21.83 12.89
N LEU A 446 -20.34 20.97 12.15
CA LEU A 446 -19.39 20.01 12.69
C LEU A 446 -18.30 20.67 13.55
N ALA A 447 -17.81 21.85 13.13
CA ALA A 447 -16.81 22.62 13.88
C ALA A 447 -17.31 23.15 15.26
N THR A 448 -18.63 23.18 15.50
CA THR A 448 -19.20 23.59 16.77
C THR A 448 -19.50 22.44 17.73
N LEU A 449 -19.38 21.20 17.28
CA LEU A 449 -19.70 20.02 18.08
C LEU A 449 -18.52 19.60 18.97
N PRO A 450 -18.80 18.98 20.15
CA PRO A 450 -17.75 18.49 21.03
C PRO A 450 -16.97 17.34 20.38
N PRO A 451 -15.70 17.54 19.99
CA PRO A 451 -14.95 16.58 19.21
C PRO A 451 -14.62 15.29 19.98
N GLU A 452 -14.64 15.31 21.32
CA GLU A 452 -14.40 14.14 22.18
C GLU A 452 -15.53 13.09 22.15
N ASN A 453 -16.70 13.46 21.62
CA ASN A 453 -17.85 12.58 21.44
C ASN A 453 -18.28 12.46 19.97
N LEU A 454 -17.40 12.83 19.04
CA LEU A 454 -17.67 12.85 17.60
C LEU A 454 -16.62 12.04 16.84
N ILE A 455 -17.08 11.19 15.94
CA ILE A 455 -16.29 10.52 14.91
C ILE A 455 -16.90 10.89 13.56
N ILE A 456 -16.07 11.16 12.55
CA ILE A 456 -16.56 11.33 11.19
C ILE A 456 -16.41 10.02 10.45
N SER A 457 -17.44 9.59 9.77
CA SER A 457 -17.47 8.36 8.99
C SER A 457 -17.94 8.64 7.56
N THR A 458 -17.56 7.79 6.64
CA THR A 458 -18.13 7.75 5.31
C THR A 458 -18.18 6.30 4.86
N GLN A 459 -19.38 5.75 4.75
CA GLN A 459 -19.58 4.34 4.40
C GLN A 459 -19.65 4.13 2.88
N LYS A 460 -19.97 5.17 2.13
CA LYS A 460 -20.10 5.10 0.68
C LYS A 460 -19.02 5.93 0.01
N PRO A 461 -18.24 5.33 -0.90
CA PRO A 461 -17.33 6.12 -1.74
C PRO A 461 -18.12 7.15 -2.54
N THR A 462 -17.63 8.38 -2.57
CA THR A 462 -18.21 9.44 -3.38
C THR A 462 -18.09 9.09 -4.87
N ALA A 463 -19.10 9.41 -5.65
CA ALA A 463 -19.09 9.20 -7.09
C ALA A 463 -17.84 9.84 -7.74
N GLY A 464 -17.13 9.07 -8.53
CA GLY A 464 -15.87 9.48 -9.16
C GLY A 464 -14.61 9.38 -8.29
N LEU A 465 -14.75 8.99 -7.01
CA LEU A 465 -13.63 8.71 -6.13
C LEU A 465 -13.64 7.24 -5.67
N HIS A 466 -12.46 6.67 -5.47
CA HIS A 466 -12.32 5.43 -4.70
C HIS A 466 -12.36 5.74 -3.19
N ALA A 467 -12.46 4.70 -2.35
CA ALA A 467 -12.59 4.88 -0.89
C ALA A 467 -11.46 5.77 -0.30
N ILE A 468 -10.20 5.54 -0.67
CA ILE A 468 -9.05 6.34 -0.20
C ILE A 468 -9.21 7.80 -0.61
N GLY A 469 -9.60 8.07 -1.86
CA GLY A 469 -9.84 9.42 -2.36
C GLY A 469 -10.97 10.13 -1.62
N THR A 470 -12.06 9.40 -1.32
CA THR A 470 -13.17 9.92 -0.51
C THR A 470 -12.68 10.32 0.89
N TYR A 471 -11.92 9.46 1.58
CA TYR A 471 -11.37 9.79 2.90
C TYR A 471 -10.38 10.96 2.85
N ARG A 472 -9.53 11.05 1.83
CA ARG A 472 -8.62 12.20 1.65
C ARG A 472 -9.39 13.51 1.51
N GLU A 473 -10.47 13.52 0.75
CA GLU A 473 -11.30 14.71 0.55
C GLU A 473 -12.04 15.10 1.83
N ILE A 474 -12.59 14.15 2.57
CA ILE A 474 -13.17 14.39 3.91
C ILE A 474 -12.10 15.01 4.83
N ILE A 475 -10.90 14.43 4.91
CA ILE A 475 -9.81 14.93 5.76
C ILE A 475 -9.41 16.35 5.34
N ARG A 476 -9.37 16.67 4.05
CA ARG A 476 -9.11 18.03 3.58
C ARG A 476 -10.16 19.03 4.11
N ILE A 477 -11.45 18.69 3.99
CA ILE A 477 -12.55 19.51 4.49
C ILE A 477 -12.43 19.74 6.00
N LEU A 478 -12.13 18.68 6.76
CA LEU A 478 -11.97 18.78 8.22
C LEU A 478 -10.80 19.68 8.59
N ASN A 479 -9.66 19.59 7.90
CA ASN A 479 -8.48 20.42 8.13
C ASN A 479 -8.76 21.90 7.83
N GLU A 480 -9.35 22.20 6.67
CA GLU A 480 -9.72 23.57 6.27
C GLU A 480 -10.72 24.19 7.24
N SER A 481 -11.61 23.39 7.80
CA SER A 481 -12.65 23.81 8.74
C SER A 481 -12.21 23.74 10.20
N LYS A 482 -10.96 23.34 10.48
CA LYS A 482 -10.38 23.18 11.84
C LYS A 482 -11.21 22.24 12.71
N ILE A 483 -11.67 21.14 12.15
CA ILE A 483 -12.44 20.11 12.85
C ILE A 483 -11.49 18.99 13.27
N ASP A 484 -11.28 18.80 14.56
CA ASP A 484 -10.33 17.84 15.12
C ASP A 484 -10.95 16.47 15.45
N ALA A 485 -12.18 16.21 15.04
CA ALA A 485 -12.81 14.90 15.22
C ALA A 485 -12.01 13.81 14.46
N PRO A 486 -11.81 12.60 15.03
CA PRO A 486 -11.19 11.48 14.32
C PRO A 486 -12.08 10.97 13.19
N VAL A 487 -11.45 10.32 12.21
CA VAL A 487 -12.09 9.71 11.04
C VAL A 487 -11.92 8.20 11.09
#